data_ed14472b1bd142743ffb346fa5e05e24
#
_entry.id   ed14472b1bd142743ffb346fa5e05e24
#
_cell.length_a   1.000
_cell.length_b   1.000
_cell.length_c   1.000
_cell.angle_alpha   90.00
_cell.angle_beta   90.00
_cell.angle_gamma   90.00
#
_symmetry.space_group_name_H-M   'P 1'
#
loop_
_entity.id
_entity.type
_entity.pdbx_description
1 polymer ?
#
loop_
_entity_poly.entity_id
_entity_poly.type
_entity_poly.pdbx_seq_one_letter_code
_entity_poly.pdbx_strand_id
1 'polypeptide(L)'
;MGISTLMVAVLVNPVMHLVTVAGIICLMLSAFLANFFRDPDRVIPKEAGILVSPADGHVMFAVRERATGRRPSKEEQSNCENHPLTGDWHPEACEETLSFQTEQRWVPVEVGGESDDDCWRVAVFMSPLDVHVNRACEAGTIVAMEHRTGKGKRRGPFLPAFKKESEFNERVRTVLETESGIRVEMTQISGAVARTIVPWTGVGTTLRRGERYGMIRVGSRVDLRAPANIFKPVVIGA
;
A
#
# COMPACT_ATOMS: atom_id res chain seq x y z
N MET A 1 -42.88 -27.47 -41.25
CA MET A 1 -43.28 -27.59 -39.82
C MET A 1 -42.09 -27.69 -38.82
N GLY A 2 -40.86 -27.59 -39.25
CA GLY A 2 -39.69 -27.81 -38.37
C GLY A 2 -39.07 -26.54 -37.74
N ILE A 3 -39.26 -25.37 -38.32
CA ILE A 3 -38.59 -24.12 -37.88
C ILE A 3 -39.34 -23.45 -36.71
N SER A 4 -40.67 -23.58 -36.68
CA SER A 4 -41.48 -22.99 -35.61
C SER A 4 -41.29 -23.69 -34.25
N THR A 5 -41.01 -24.99 -34.25
CA THR A 5 -40.80 -25.77 -33.00
C THR A 5 -39.46 -25.48 -32.36
N LEU A 6 -38.42 -25.20 -33.17
CA LEU A 6 -37.09 -24.86 -32.66
C LEU A 6 -37.05 -23.43 -32.05
N MET A 7 -37.79 -22.49 -32.68
CA MET A 7 -37.91 -21.12 -32.17
C MET A 7 -38.70 -21.03 -30.87
N VAL A 8 -39.72 -21.86 -30.68
CA VAL A 8 -40.48 -21.94 -29.44
C VAL A 8 -39.67 -22.59 -28.31
N ALA A 9 -38.81 -23.55 -28.61
CA ALA A 9 -37.97 -24.20 -27.60
C ALA A 9 -36.90 -23.24 -27.02
N VAL A 10 -36.44 -22.27 -27.79
CA VAL A 10 -35.46 -21.26 -27.32
C VAL A 10 -36.11 -20.17 -26.43
N LEU A 11 -37.41 -19.93 -26.61
CA LEU A 11 -38.18 -18.94 -25.82
C LEU A 11 -38.79 -19.51 -24.52
N VAL A 12 -38.78 -20.82 -24.32
CA VAL A 12 -39.64 -21.47 -23.31
C VAL A 12 -38.89 -21.88 -22.02
N ASN A 13 -37.59 -21.61 -21.87
CA ASN A 13 -36.98 -21.97 -20.59
C ASN A 13 -36.19 -20.81 -19.95
N PRO A 14 -36.88 -19.87 -19.27
CA PRO A 14 -36.23 -18.74 -18.56
C PRO A 14 -35.23 -19.25 -17.50
N VAL A 15 -35.42 -20.45 -16.98
CA VAL A 15 -34.47 -21.05 -16.01
C VAL A 15 -33.13 -21.40 -16.68
N MET A 16 -33.14 -21.91 -17.91
CA MET A 16 -31.90 -22.18 -18.64
C MET A 16 -31.10 -20.90 -18.92
N HIS A 17 -31.78 -19.82 -19.30
CA HIS A 17 -31.11 -18.54 -19.50
C HIS A 17 -30.54 -17.99 -18.18
N LEU A 18 -31.30 -18.09 -17.08
CA LEU A 18 -30.81 -17.69 -15.76
C LEU A 18 -29.59 -18.48 -15.34
N VAL A 19 -29.59 -19.80 -15.50
CA VAL A 19 -28.45 -20.68 -15.18
C VAL A 19 -27.24 -20.34 -16.05
N THR A 20 -27.45 -20.10 -17.35
CA THR A 20 -26.36 -19.71 -18.26
C THR A 20 -25.75 -18.37 -17.87
N VAL A 21 -26.56 -17.36 -17.60
CA VAL A 21 -26.09 -16.04 -17.15
C VAL A 21 -25.33 -16.15 -15.82
N ALA A 22 -25.88 -16.88 -14.86
CA ALA A 22 -25.22 -17.14 -13.58
C ALA A 22 -23.87 -17.85 -13.77
N GLY A 23 -23.82 -18.86 -14.66
CA GLY A 23 -22.57 -19.54 -15.00
C GLY A 23 -21.52 -18.61 -15.60
N ILE A 24 -21.92 -17.74 -16.52
CA ILE A 24 -21.00 -16.74 -17.11
C ILE A 24 -20.48 -15.77 -16.03
N ILE A 25 -21.36 -15.28 -15.16
CA ILE A 25 -20.96 -14.39 -14.05
C ILE A 25 -19.96 -15.10 -13.13
N CYS A 26 -20.21 -16.35 -12.76
CA CYS A 26 -19.30 -17.14 -11.93
C CYS A 26 -17.95 -17.32 -12.61
N LEU A 27 -17.89 -17.60 -13.91
CA LEU A 27 -16.65 -17.73 -14.67
C LEU A 27 -15.87 -16.40 -14.71
N MET A 28 -16.55 -15.29 -14.97
CA MET A 28 -15.92 -13.97 -14.97
C MET A 28 -15.36 -13.62 -13.59
N LEU A 29 -16.12 -13.88 -12.53
CA LEU A 29 -15.68 -13.65 -11.16
C LEU A 29 -14.48 -14.54 -10.81
N SER A 30 -14.50 -15.80 -11.20
CA SER A 30 -13.38 -16.73 -10.99
C SER A 30 -12.12 -16.28 -11.72
N ALA A 31 -12.25 -15.86 -12.97
CA ALA A 31 -11.15 -15.31 -13.75
C ALA A 31 -10.59 -14.02 -13.13
N PHE A 32 -11.47 -13.14 -12.66
CA PHE A 32 -11.06 -11.93 -11.94
C PHE A 32 -10.30 -12.25 -10.66
N LEU A 33 -10.81 -13.16 -9.83
CA LEU A 33 -10.15 -13.57 -8.60
C LEU A 33 -8.79 -14.24 -8.87
N ALA A 34 -8.70 -15.12 -9.86
CA ALA A 34 -7.45 -15.75 -10.27
C ALA A 34 -6.42 -14.69 -10.73
N ASN A 35 -6.85 -13.68 -11.48
CA ASN A 35 -6.00 -12.56 -11.88
C ASN A 35 -5.59 -11.71 -10.66
N PHE A 36 -6.53 -11.39 -9.79
CA PHE A 36 -6.31 -10.51 -8.64
C PHE A 36 -5.32 -11.11 -7.62
N PHE A 37 -5.42 -12.40 -7.33
CA PHE A 37 -4.55 -13.09 -6.38
C PHE A 37 -3.28 -13.67 -7.03
N ARG A 38 -2.99 -13.31 -8.28
CA ARG A 38 -1.74 -13.74 -8.91
C ARG A 38 -0.53 -13.13 -8.20
N ASP A 39 0.52 -13.89 -8.12
CA ASP A 39 1.80 -13.45 -7.54
C ASP A 39 2.95 -13.93 -8.43
N PRO A 40 3.19 -13.26 -9.54
CA PRO A 40 4.26 -13.63 -10.46
C PRO A 40 5.64 -13.35 -9.83
N ASP A 41 6.59 -14.23 -10.13
CA ASP A 41 7.97 -13.98 -9.75
C ASP A 41 8.52 -12.75 -10.49
N ARG A 42 9.41 -12.02 -9.81
CA ARG A 42 10.03 -10.80 -10.32
C ARG A 42 11.53 -10.95 -10.40
N VAL A 43 12.11 -10.47 -11.48
CA VAL A 43 13.55 -10.31 -11.60
C VAL A 43 13.95 -9.06 -10.82
N ILE A 44 14.62 -9.25 -9.70
CA ILE A 44 15.00 -8.16 -8.81
C ILE A 44 16.38 -7.63 -9.23
N PRO A 45 16.53 -6.31 -9.50
CA PRO A 45 17.81 -5.69 -9.77
C PRO A 45 18.80 -5.92 -8.63
N LYS A 46 20.06 -6.17 -8.98
CA LYS A 46 21.15 -6.45 -8.00
C LYS A 46 22.05 -5.25 -7.74
N GLU A 47 21.85 -4.17 -8.49
CA GLU A 47 22.64 -2.95 -8.35
C GLU A 47 22.50 -2.39 -6.93
N ALA A 48 23.63 -1.96 -6.36
CA ALA A 48 23.64 -1.32 -5.05
C ALA A 48 23.09 0.11 -5.14
N GLY A 49 22.49 0.59 -4.04
CA GLY A 49 22.05 1.98 -3.92
C GLY A 49 20.75 2.32 -4.67
N ILE A 50 20.01 1.33 -5.17
CA ILE A 50 18.70 1.56 -5.78
C ILE A 50 17.59 0.99 -4.90
N LEU A 51 16.46 1.69 -4.87
CA LEU A 51 15.20 1.19 -4.31
C LEU A 51 14.30 0.69 -5.45
N VAL A 52 13.67 -0.46 -5.24
CA VAL A 52 12.67 -0.97 -6.19
C VAL A 52 11.27 -0.55 -5.73
N SER A 53 10.34 -0.47 -6.67
CA SER A 53 8.93 -0.18 -6.35
C SER A 53 8.37 -1.26 -5.41
N PRO A 54 7.73 -0.88 -4.30
CA PRO A 54 7.11 -1.82 -3.39
C PRO A 54 5.80 -2.41 -3.91
N ALA A 55 5.29 -1.91 -5.04
CA ALA A 55 4.02 -2.32 -5.64
C ALA A 55 4.06 -2.23 -7.15
N ASP A 56 3.25 -3.05 -7.82
CA ASP A 56 2.90 -2.89 -9.23
C ASP A 56 1.83 -1.79 -9.36
N GLY A 57 1.79 -1.10 -10.50
CA GLY A 57 0.78 -0.09 -10.78
C GLY A 57 1.33 1.17 -11.41
N HIS A 58 0.60 2.28 -11.24
CA HIS A 58 0.95 3.57 -11.81
C HIS A 58 1.45 4.54 -10.76
N VAL A 59 2.56 5.23 -11.05
CA VAL A 59 3.05 6.31 -10.19
C VAL A 59 2.07 7.48 -10.28
N MET A 60 1.42 7.81 -9.17
CA MET A 60 0.50 8.93 -9.07
C MET A 60 1.23 10.26 -8.95
N PHE A 61 2.25 10.27 -8.12
CA PHE A 61 3.11 11.43 -7.89
C PHE A 61 4.44 11.00 -7.28
N ALA A 62 5.45 11.82 -7.49
CA ALA A 62 6.70 11.80 -6.76
C ALA A 62 6.94 13.22 -6.27
N VAL A 63 6.93 13.44 -4.97
CA VAL A 63 7.06 14.75 -4.33
C VAL A 63 8.17 14.74 -3.30
N ARG A 64 8.83 15.87 -3.14
CA ARG A 64 9.75 16.09 -2.05
C ARG A 64 8.97 16.67 -0.88
N GLU A 65 8.99 15.99 0.25
CA GLU A 65 8.39 16.42 1.51
C GLU A 65 9.53 16.94 2.40
N ARG A 66 9.31 18.08 3.05
CA ARG A 66 10.27 18.65 3.98
C ARG A 66 9.85 18.32 5.39
N ALA A 67 10.77 17.78 6.17
CA ALA A 67 10.61 17.67 7.60
C ALA A 67 10.66 19.09 8.24
N THR A 68 9.76 19.38 9.13
CA THR A 68 9.76 20.67 9.83
C THR A 68 10.73 20.69 11.00
N GLY A 69 11.22 19.53 11.45
CA GLY A 69 12.11 19.38 12.59
C GLY A 69 11.55 19.90 13.91
N ARG A 70 10.32 20.43 13.90
CA ARG A 70 9.67 20.98 15.07
C ARG A 70 8.96 19.85 15.85
N ARG A 71 9.40 19.61 17.05
CA ARG A 71 8.61 18.80 18.00
C ARG A 71 7.40 19.59 18.46
N PRO A 72 6.18 19.02 18.39
CA PRO A 72 4.99 19.67 18.92
C PRO A 72 5.09 19.81 20.46
N SER A 73 4.33 20.73 21.01
CA SER A 73 4.15 20.84 22.45
C SER A 73 3.52 19.58 23.04
N LYS A 74 3.57 19.40 24.36
CA LYS A 74 2.96 18.24 25.02
C LYS A 74 1.46 18.13 24.75
N GLU A 75 0.77 19.24 24.57
CA GLU A 75 -0.66 19.29 24.25
C GLU A 75 -0.92 18.89 22.80
N GLU A 76 -0.06 19.34 21.88
CA GLU A 76 -0.14 18.95 20.49
C GLU A 76 0.23 17.46 20.29
N GLN A 77 1.13 16.91 21.10
CA GLN A 77 1.57 15.51 21.02
C GLN A 77 0.44 14.51 21.27
N SER A 78 -0.58 14.86 22.04
CA SER A 78 -1.74 14.00 22.27
C SER A 78 -2.53 13.71 20.99
N ASN A 79 -2.47 14.61 20.02
CA ASN A 79 -3.21 14.57 18.77
C ASN A 79 -2.32 14.43 17.53
N CYS A 80 -1.03 14.23 17.73
CA CYS A 80 -0.04 14.15 16.64
C CYS A 80 0.71 12.83 16.64
N GLU A 81 1.12 12.43 15.47
CA GLU A 81 1.95 11.26 15.24
C GLU A 81 3.30 11.69 14.65
N ASN A 82 4.38 11.15 15.18
CA ASN A 82 5.72 11.41 14.64
C ASN A 82 5.93 10.56 13.38
N HIS A 83 6.31 11.21 12.30
CA HIS A 83 6.61 10.51 11.06
C HIS A 83 7.95 9.76 11.20
N PRO A 84 8.00 8.43 10.96
CA PRO A 84 9.18 7.64 11.27
C PRO A 84 10.41 7.95 10.41
N LEU A 85 10.26 8.60 9.25
CA LEU A 85 11.38 9.02 8.41
C LEU A 85 11.82 10.45 8.71
N THR A 86 10.88 11.38 8.75
CA THR A 86 11.17 12.81 8.83
C THR A 86 11.19 13.35 10.23
N GLY A 87 10.69 12.58 11.20
CA GLY A 87 10.51 13.05 12.56
C GLY A 87 9.40 14.08 12.73
N ASP A 88 8.66 14.40 11.66
CA ASP A 88 7.52 15.31 11.72
C ASP A 88 6.33 14.73 12.47
N TRP A 89 5.58 15.63 13.08
CA TRP A 89 4.36 15.27 13.78
C TRP A 89 3.15 15.56 12.90
N HIS A 90 2.35 14.52 12.65
CA HIS A 90 1.12 14.62 11.88
C HIS A 90 -0.10 14.50 12.79
N PRO A 91 -1.09 15.42 12.69
CA PRO A 91 -2.31 15.30 13.46
C PRO A 91 -3.09 14.06 13.00
N GLU A 92 -3.37 13.15 13.93
CA GLU A 92 -4.14 11.93 13.70
C GLU A 92 -5.33 11.83 14.64
N ALA A 93 -6.17 12.86 14.63
CA ALA A 93 -7.37 12.88 15.44
C ALA A 93 -8.30 11.71 15.10
N CYS A 94 -8.74 10.98 16.11
CA CYS A 94 -9.78 9.95 16.02
C CYS A 94 -9.40 8.65 15.28
N GLU A 95 -8.13 8.29 15.25
CA GLU A 95 -7.69 7.00 14.70
C GLU A 95 -7.44 5.96 15.79
N GLU A 96 -7.86 4.73 15.54
CA GLU A 96 -7.53 3.58 16.37
C GLU A 96 -6.32 2.85 15.80
N THR A 97 -5.38 2.47 16.65
CA THR A 97 -4.29 1.57 16.28
C THR A 97 -4.81 0.14 16.35
N LEU A 98 -4.71 -0.58 15.26
CA LEU A 98 -4.93 -2.02 15.20
C LEU A 98 -3.67 -2.76 15.68
N SER A 99 -3.74 -4.05 15.82
CA SER A 99 -2.92 -4.98 16.59
C SER A 99 -1.40 -5.00 16.36
N PHE A 100 -0.82 -4.19 15.49
CA PHE A 100 0.63 -4.16 15.27
C PHE A 100 1.21 -2.89 15.86
N GLN A 101 1.53 -2.93 17.14
CA GLN A 101 2.33 -1.87 17.75
C GLN A 101 3.74 -2.37 17.94
N THR A 102 4.68 -1.57 17.55
CA THR A 102 6.08 -1.80 17.81
C THR A 102 6.43 -1.21 19.16
N GLU A 103 7.42 -1.79 19.85
CA GLU A 103 7.99 -1.18 21.05
C GLU A 103 8.55 0.22 20.78
N GLN A 104 8.99 0.44 19.54
CA GLN A 104 9.46 1.73 19.03
C GLN A 104 8.42 2.34 18.10
N ARG A 105 7.35 2.85 18.67
CA ARG A 105 6.24 3.44 17.92
C ARG A 105 6.67 4.56 16.97
N TRP A 106 7.65 5.31 17.38
CA TRP A 106 8.18 6.48 16.68
C TRP A 106 9.69 6.38 16.66
N VAL A 107 10.19 5.87 15.58
CA VAL A 107 11.64 5.81 15.37
C VAL A 107 12.04 7.08 14.62
N PRO A 108 12.66 8.07 15.31
CA PRO A 108 13.21 9.22 14.63
C PRO A 108 14.20 8.74 13.59
N VAL A 109 14.12 9.24 12.39
CA VAL A 109 15.15 9.00 11.40
C VAL A 109 16.27 9.99 11.69
N GLU A 110 17.31 9.53 12.31
CA GLU A 110 18.60 10.19 12.18
C GLU A 110 19.12 9.86 10.77
N VAL A 111 18.67 10.62 9.80
CA VAL A 111 19.23 10.57 8.46
C VAL A 111 20.56 11.33 8.53
N GLY A 112 21.64 10.59 8.47
CA GLY A 112 23.03 11.01 8.38
C GLY A 112 23.31 12.49 8.68
N GLY A 113 23.57 12.80 9.91
CA GLY A 113 23.98 14.03 10.53
C GLY A 113 24.06 15.26 9.62
N GLU A 114 23.29 16.25 9.92
CA GLU A 114 23.15 17.59 9.35
C GLU A 114 21.93 17.75 8.43
N SER A 115 20.86 18.20 9.05
CA SER A 115 19.79 19.11 8.55
C SER A 115 19.12 18.90 7.19
N ASP A 116 19.27 17.80 6.50
CA ASP A 116 18.52 17.54 5.27
C ASP A 116 17.37 16.57 5.57
N ASP A 117 16.42 17.04 6.34
CA ASP A 117 15.23 16.31 6.78
C ASP A 117 14.21 16.08 5.64
N ASP A 118 14.61 16.33 4.40
CA ASP A 118 13.72 16.13 3.26
C ASP A 118 13.69 14.65 2.86
N CYS A 119 12.51 14.17 2.52
CA CYS A 119 12.32 12.86 1.93
C CYS A 119 11.60 12.93 0.59
N TRP A 120 11.86 11.98 -0.28
CA TRP A 120 11.03 11.71 -1.44
C TRP A 120 9.88 10.80 -1.03
N ARG A 121 8.68 11.18 -1.43
CA ARG A 121 7.49 10.32 -1.38
C ARG A 121 7.05 9.98 -2.78
N VAL A 122 7.02 8.70 -3.09
CA VAL A 122 6.53 8.16 -4.36
C VAL A 122 5.28 7.33 -4.07
N ALA A 123 4.16 7.72 -4.65
CA ALA A 123 2.88 7.03 -4.48
C ALA A 123 2.57 6.19 -5.71
N VAL A 124 2.30 4.91 -5.50
CA VAL A 124 1.96 3.94 -6.55
C VAL A 124 0.52 3.47 -6.34
N PHE A 125 -0.34 3.76 -7.30
CA PHE A 125 -1.73 3.30 -7.32
C PHE A 125 -1.81 1.93 -8.00
N MET A 126 -2.48 1.00 -7.34
CA MET A 126 -2.78 -0.33 -7.86
C MET A 126 -4.26 -0.40 -8.26
N SER A 127 -4.52 -0.56 -9.55
CA SER A 127 -5.85 -0.85 -10.05
C SER A 127 -6.26 -2.30 -9.71
N PRO A 128 -7.54 -2.67 -9.74
CA PRO A 128 -7.97 -4.04 -9.48
C PRO A 128 -7.35 -5.11 -10.40
N LEU A 129 -6.74 -4.70 -11.52
CA LEU A 129 -6.08 -5.58 -12.46
C LEU A 129 -4.58 -5.75 -12.23
N ASP A 130 -4.00 -4.92 -11.35
CA ASP A 130 -2.58 -5.00 -10.99
C ASP A 130 -2.32 -6.09 -9.95
N VAL A 131 -1.05 -6.42 -9.73
CA VAL A 131 -0.66 -7.37 -8.67
C VAL A 131 -0.71 -6.67 -7.32
N HIS A 132 -1.43 -7.25 -6.37
CA HIS A 132 -1.66 -6.65 -5.06
C HIS A 132 -0.72 -7.17 -3.95
N VAL A 133 0.20 -8.07 -4.29
CA VAL A 133 1.28 -8.49 -3.41
C VAL A 133 2.35 -7.42 -3.39
N ASN A 134 2.66 -6.92 -2.20
CA ASN A 134 3.65 -5.87 -2.00
C ASN A 134 5.00 -6.47 -1.60
N ARG A 135 6.07 -5.82 -2.05
CA ARG A 135 7.44 -6.31 -1.92
C ARG A 135 8.35 -5.26 -1.30
N ALA A 136 9.33 -5.72 -0.52
CA ALA A 136 10.30 -4.85 0.10
C ALA A 136 11.10 -4.06 -0.94
N CYS A 137 11.19 -2.74 -0.77
CA CYS A 137 11.89 -1.87 -1.70
C CYS A 137 13.42 -2.03 -1.64
N GLU A 138 13.92 -2.51 -0.50
CA GLU A 138 15.35 -2.78 -0.27
C GLU A 138 15.49 -3.96 0.71
N ALA A 139 16.70 -4.48 0.85
CA ALA A 139 17.05 -5.43 1.89
C ALA A 139 17.23 -4.70 3.23
N GLY A 140 16.74 -5.30 4.31
CA GLY A 140 16.87 -4.72 5.64
C GLY A 140 15.95 -5.39 6.67
N THR A 141 15.97 -4.84 7.87
CA THR A 141 15.17 -5.33 8.99
C THR A 141 14.02 -4.35 9.27
N ILE A 142 12.83 -4.87 9.49
CA ILE A 142 11.68 -4.06 9.89
C ILE A 142 11.91 -3.60 11.34
N VAL A 143 12.09 -2.29 11.52
CA VAL A 143 12.36 -1.66 12.82
C VAL A 143 11.12 -1.03 13.43
N ALA A 144 10.12 -0.69 12.60
CA ALA A 144 8.84 -0.19 13.06
C ALA A 144 7.71 -0.61 12.12
N MET A 145 6.56 -0.92 12.69
CA MET A 145 5.34 -1.21 11.94
C MET A 145 4.13 -0.71 12.72
N GLU A 146 3.23 -0.03 12.05
CA GLU A 146 2.01 0.46 12.64
C GLU A 146 0.81 0.29 11.71
N HIS A 147 -0.26 -0.26 12.23
CA HIS A 147 -1.52 -0.43 11.52
C HIS A 147 -2.57 0.52 12.10
N ARG A 148 -3.09 1.42 11.29
CA ARG A 148 -4.11 2.42 11.62
C ARG A 148 -5.42 2.15 10.89
N THR A 149 -6.53 2.38 11.59
CA THR A 149 -7.88 2.19 11.02
C THR A 149 -8.27 3.21 9.97
N GLY A 150 -7.60 4.34 9.93
CA GLY A 150 -7.98 5.48 9.11
C GLY A 150 -8.97 6.44 9.79
N LYS A 151 -9.04 7.64 9.23
CA LYS A 151 -9.78 8.77 9.79
C LYS A 151 -11.27 8.49 9.88
N GLY A 152 -11.80 8.52 11.08
CA GLY A 152 -13.22 8.61 11.40
C GLY A 152 -13.95 7.30 11.62
N LYS A 153 -13.58 6.16 11.02
CA LYS A 153 -14.27 4.87 11.22
C LYS A 153 -13.43 3.68 10.78
N ARG A 154 -13.50 2.60 11.54
CA ARG A 154 -12.77 1.34 11.30
C ARG A 154 -13.05 0.68 9.94
N ARG A 155 -14.06 1.05 9.21
CA ARG A 155 -14.39 0.43 7.91
C ARG A 155 -14.91 1.43 6.89
N GLY A 156 -14.42 2.63 6.96
CA GLY A 156 -14.81 3.68 6.02
C GLY A 156 -16.12 4.41 6.36
N PRO A 157 -16.61 5.24 5.47
CA PRO A 157 -16.25 5.28 4.04
C PRO A 157 -14.84 5.81 3.80
N PHE A 158 -14.08 5.07 3.00
CA PHE A 158 -12.74 5.48 2.60
C PHE A 158 -12.77 6.17 1.25
N LEU A 159 -11.78 7.03 1.01
CA LEU A 159 -11.62 7.69 -0.29
C LEU A 159 -11.01 6.70 -1.31
N PRO A 160 -11.32 6.87 -2.61
CA PRO A 160 -10.66 6.10 -3.65
C PRO A 160 -9.14 6.26 -3.56
N ALA A 161 -8.39 5.18 -3.71
CA ALA A 161 -6.94 5.15 -3.51
C ALA A 161 -6.16 6.08 -4.45
N PHE A 162 -6.73 6.42 -5.61
CA PHE A 162 -6.14 7.39 -6.55
C PHE A 162 -6.27 8.85 -6.10
N LYS A 163 -6.99 9.15 -5.02
CA LYS A 163 -7.02 10.49 -4.44
C LYS A 163 -5.86 10.69 -3.47
N LYS A 164 -5.26 11.88 -3.45
CA LYS A 164 -4.14 12.19 -2.57
C LYS A 164 -4.55 12.05 -1.10
N GLU A 165 -5.74 12.49 -0.76
CA GLU A 165 -6.32 12.46 0.58
C GLU A 165 -6.62 11.04 1.09
N SER A 166 -6.47 10.00 0.24
CA SER A 166 -6.57 8.60 0.65
C SER A 166 -5.49 8.18 1.65
N GLU A 167 -4.47 9.00 1.85
CA GLU A 167 -3.45 8.77 2.87
C GLU A 167 -4.01 8.62 4.29
N PHE A 168 -5.20 9.15 4.54
CA PHE A 168 -5.92 9.00 5.81
C PHE A 168 -6.87 7.80 5.85
N ASN A 169 -6.88 6.96 4.84
CA ASN A 169 -7.57 5.67 4.89
C ASN A 169 -6.85 4.70 5.82
N GLU A 170 -7.45 3.52 6.03
CA GLU A 170 -6.76 2.43 6.72
C GLU A 170 -5.40 2.18 6.06
N ARG A 171 -4.36 2.12 6.88
CA ARG A 171 -2.98 1.98 6.40
C ARG A 171 -2.10 1.16 7.34
N VAL A 172 -1.11 0.53 6.76
CA VAL A 172 0.00 -0.09 7.49
C VAL A 172 1.28 0.60 7.05
N ARG A 173 1.95 1.23 8.00
CA ARG A 173 3.29 1.80 7.84
C ARG A 173 4.32 0.78 8.26
N THR A 174 5.31 0.58 7.43
CA THR A 174 6.44 -0.33 7.69
C THR A 174 7.73 0.42 7.44
N VAL A 175 8.55 0.56 8.47
CA VAL A 175 9.89 1.15 8.36
C VAL A 175 10.91 0.05 8.30
N LEU A 176 11.67 0.03 7.21
CA LEU A 176 12.77 -0.88 6.95
C LEU A 176 14.10 -0.15 7.17
N GLU A 177 14.96 -0.71 7.99
CA GLU A 177 16.34 -0.25 8.18
C GLU A 177 17.31 -1.15 7.43
N THR A 178 18.06 -0.57 6.51
CA THR A 178 19.07 -1.30 5.73
C THR A 178 20.30 -1.63 6.59
N GLU A 179 21.18 -2.50 6.10
CA GLU A 179 22.46 -2.81 6.78
C GLU A 179 23.34 -1.58 6.95
N SER A 180 23.20 -0.56 6.09
CA SER A 180 23.91 0.73 6.19
C SER A 180 23.24 1.72 7.16
N GLY A 181 22.17 1.31 7.86
CA GLY A 181 21.44 2.17 8.79
C GLY A 181 20.49 3.18 8.13
N ILE A 182 20.29 3.07 6.80
CA ILE A 182 19.34 3.93 6.08
C ILE A 182 17.93 3.40 6.32
N ARG A 183 17.02 4.27 6.72
CA ARG A 183 15.61 3.94 6.91
C ARG A 183 14.78 4.36 5.71
N VAL A 184 13.89 3.48 5.29
CA VAL A 184 12.90 3.74 4.26
C VAL A 184 11.53 3.31 4.77
N GLU A 185 10.49 4.02 4.39
CA GLU A 185 9.12 3.72 4.80
C GLU A 185 8.31 3.23 3.60
N MET A 186 7.59 2.14 3.79
CA MET A 186 6.60 1.62 2.86
C MET A 186 5.24 1.68 3.56
N THR A 187 4.33 2.48 3.03
CA THR A 187 2.98 2.61 3.60
C THR A 187 1.96 2.00 2.67
N GLN A 188 1.35 0.90 3.09
CA GLN A 188 0.21 0.28 2.42
C GLN A 188 -1.06 1.06 2.81
N ILE A 189 -1.85 1.48 1.82
CA ILE A 189 -3.04 2.31 2.02
C ILE A 189 -4.22 1.67 1.30
N SER A 190 -5.30 1.43 2.03
CA SER A 190 -6.54 0.89 1.46
C SER A 190 -7.26 1.92 0.60
N GLY A 191 -8.04 1.45 -0.38
CA GLY A 191 -8.93 2.29 -1.18
C GLY A 191 -10.37 2.27 -0.67
N ALA A 192 -11.28 2.87 -1.45
CA ALA A 192 -12.70 2.95 -1.10
C ALA A 192 -13.38 1.56 -1.01
N VAL A 193 -12.94 0.61 -1.83
CA VAL A 193 -13.49 -0.75 -1.90
C VAL A 193 -12.65 -1.71 -1.07
N ALA A 194 -11.33 -1.56 -1.09
CA ALA A 194 -10.41 -2.33 -0.26
C ALA A 194 -10.51 -1.89 1.19
N ARG A 195 -10.71 -2.83 2.07
CA ARG A 195 -10.84 -2.57 3.51
C ARG A 195 -9.97 -3.50 4.34
N THR A 196 -8.98 -4.13 3.70
CA THR A 196 -8.15 -5.10 4.40
C THR A 196 -6.74 -5.06 3.86
N ILE A 197 -5.84 -4.63 4.70
CA ILE A 197 -4.40 -4.76 4.51
C ILE A 197 -3.97 -5.98 5.32
N VAL A 198 -3.23 -6.87 4.69
CA VAL A 198 -2.75 -8.11 5.31
C VAL A 198 -1.22 -8.09 5.30
N PRO A 199 -0.60 -7.62 6.40
CA PRO A 199 0.84 -7.77 6.56
C PRO A 199 1.17 -9.24 6.82
N TRP A 200 2.27 -9.71 6.23
CA TRP A 200 2.78 -11.08 6.41
C TRP A 200 4.01 -11.12 7.30
N THR A 201 4.53 -9.97 7.65
CA THR A 201 5.75 -9.78 8.42
C THR A 201 5.51 -8.83 9.58
N GLY A 202 6.44 -8.79 10.51
CA GLY A 202 6.38 -7.93 11.67
C GLY A 202 7.75 -7.34 12.01
N VAL A 203 7.81 -6.54 13.05
CA VAL A 203 9.05 -5.95 13.55
C VAL A 203 10.06 -7.04 13.90
N GLY A 204 11.32 -6.79 13.57
CA GLY A 204 12.42 -7.75 13.71
C GLY A 204 12.57 -8.71 12.52
N THR A 205 11.62 -8.71 11.56
CA THR A 205 11.76 -9.53 10.35
C THR A 205 12.77 -8.89 9.42
N THR A 206 13.77 -9.68 8.97
CA THR A 206 14.71 -9.27 7.94
C THR A 206 14.19 -9.71 6.58
N LEU A 207 14.15 -8.79 5.63
CA LEU A 207 13.67 -8.98 4.27
C LEU A 207 14.80 -8.78 3.26
N ARG A 208 14.75 -9.51 2.17
CA ARG A 208 15.56 -9.23 0.99
C ARG A 208 14.85 -8.23 0.09
N ARG A 209 15.58 -7.50 -0.73
CA ARG A 209 15.01 -6.64 -1.78
C ARG A 209 14.07 -7.45 -2.66
N GLY A 210 12.85 -6.95 -2.87
CA GLY A 210 11.81 -7.62 -3.65
C GLY A 210 11.10 -8.77 -2.93
N GLU A 211 11.42 -9.05 -1.67
CA GLU A 211 10.73 -10.07 -0.88
C GLU A 211 9.32 -9.62 -0.51
N ARG A 212 8.39 -10.55 -0.51
CA ARG A 212 6.98 -10.32 -0.21
C ARG A 212 6.79 -9.98 1.27
N TYR A 213 6.13 -8.85 1.60
CA TYR A 213 5.90 -8.47 2.98
C TYR A 213 4.44 -8.26 3.36
N GLY A 214 3.54 -8.25 2.38
CA GLY A 214 2.12 -8.10 2.63
C GLY A 214 1.30 -7.99 1.36
N MET A 215 0.00 -7.80 1.52
CA MET A 215 -0.97 -7.68 0.44
C MET A 215 -2.06 -6.69 0.83
N ILE A 216 -2.61 -5.97 -0.15
CA ILE A 216 -3.81 -5.15 0.01
C ILE A 216 -4.91 -5.73 -0.86
N ARG A 217 -6.12 -5.91 -0.31
CA ARG A 217 -7.24 -6.47 -1.06
C ARG A 217 -8.07 -5.38 -1.72
N VAL A 218 -8.11 -5.37 -3.05
CA VAL A 218 -8.93 -4.56 -3.98
C VAL A 218 -8.71 -3.04 -3.94
N GLY A 219 -8.09 -2.51 -5.02
CA GLY A 219 -7.93 -1.08 -5.28
C GLY A 219 -7.21 -0.32 -4.17
N SER A 220 -5.92 -0.12 -4.32
CA SER A 220 -5.05 0.26 -3.24
C SER A 220 -3.91 1.16 -3.70
N ARG A 221 -3.15 1.66 -2.75
CA ARG A 221 -1.99 2.49 -2.99
C ARG A 221 -0.86 2.10 -2.03
N VAL A 222 0.36 2.17 -2.52
CA VAL A 222 1.54 2.07 -1.66
C VAL A 222 2.37 3.33 -1.84
N ASP A 223 2.71 3.96 -0.73
CA ASP A 223 3.64 5.08 -0.71
C ASP A 223 5.00 4.57 -0.24
N LEU A 224 6.03 4.94 -0.99
CA LEU A 224 7.43 4.75 -0.61
C LEU A 224 8.00 6.10 -0.21
N ARG A 225 8.57 6.20 0.99
CA ARG A 225 9.32 7.37 1.44
C ARG A 225 10.77 6.99 1.65
N ALA A 226 11.65 7.81 1.15
CA ALA A 226 13.10 7.60 1.24
C ALA A 226 13.83 8.93 1.40
N PRO A 227 14.98 8.96 2.13
CA PRO A 227 15.77 10.17 2.33
C PRO A 227 16.19 10.83 1.00
N ALA A 228 15.90 12.14 0.86
CA ALA A 228 16.14 12.86 -0.40
C ALA A 228 17.62 13.18 -0.67
N ASN A 229 18.45 13.14 0.35
CA ASN A 229 19.92 13.30 0.24
C ASN A 229 20.62 12.04 -0.29
N ILE A 230 19.96 10.86 -0.21
CA ILE A 230 20.51 9.57 -0.65
C ILE A 230 19.85 9.09 -1.93
N PHE A 231 18.54 9.23 -2.04
CA PHE A 231 17.77 8.70 -3.15
C PHE A 231 17.13 9.81 -3.98
N LYS A 232 17.04 9.55 -5.27
CA LYS A 232 16.31 10.41 -6.21
C LYS A 232 15.40 9.52 -7.06
N PRO A 233 14.08 9.82 -7.14
CA PRO A 233 13.19 9.04 -7.99
C PRO A 233 13.59 9.22 -9.45
N VAL A 234 13.68 8.10 -10.16
CA VAL A 234 13.79 8.09 -11.62
C VAL A 234 12.38 8.03 -12.16
N VAL A 235 11.89 9.14 -12.68
CA VAL A 235 10.62 9.16 -13.43
C VAL A 235 10.90 8.56 -14.79
N ILE A 236 10.63 7.28 -14.95
CA ILE A 236 10.52 6.66 -16.26
C ILE A 236 9.15 7.08 -16.76
N GLY A 237 9.13 7.80 -17.88
CA GLY A 237 7.95 8.48 -18.40
C GLY A 237 6.67 7.63 -18.36
N ALA A 238 5.61 8.31 -18.02
CA ALA A 238 4.24 7.80 -18.11
C ALA A 238 3.82 7.61 -19.55
#